data_4d83a28c157a9c984c24ca12a13b7c4e
#
_entry.id   4d83a28c157a9c984c24ca12a13b7c4e
#
_cell.length_a   1.000
_cell.length_b   1.000
_cell.length_c   1.000
_cell.angle_alpha   90.00
_cell.angle_beta   90.00
_cell.angle_gamma   90.00
#
_symmetry.space_group_name_H-M   'P 1'
#
loop_
_entity.id
_entity.type
_entity.pdbx_description
1 polymer ?
#
loop_
_entity_poly.entity_id
_entity_poly.type
_entity_poly.pdbx_seq_one_letter_code
_entity_poly.pdbx_strand_id
1 'polypeptide(L)'
;DKNEIGKESSWAGAGILFPLMPWIYPSEVYDLCLNSAEFYKEFSKKLFKVTGIDPEFDRTGMMIIPPYDLNKINKWASKNQYKIEDVEFHKSTALLLPCVAQIRSPRLMKAIKKYLIHQGIKIIENTELCPIKNSAKLINEWLTKDNNLIKADYFIVTSGAWVSMIKPKYTNKIYPV
;
A
#
# COMPACT_ATOMS: atom_id res chain seq x y z
N ASP A 1 1.55 -16.03 6.37
CA ASP A 1 1.18 -15.78 4.97
C ASP A 1 0.95 -17.09 4.24
N LYS A 2 -0.02 -17.11 3.32
CA LYS A 2 -0.35 -18.28 2.53
C LYS A 2 0.80 -18.74 1.64
N ASN A 3 1.54 -17.76 1.12
CA ASN A 3 2.70 -17.95 0.26
C ASN A 3 3.93 -17.31 0.90
N GLU A 4 4.92 -16.97 0.08
CA GLU A 4 6.06 -16.17 0.51
C GLU A 4 5.60 -14.72 0.79
N ILE A 5 6.01 -14.15 1.92
CA ILE A 5 5.61 -12.80 2.34
C ILE A 5 6.03 -11.73 1.32
N GLY A 6 5.09 -10.83 1.05
CA GLY A 6 5.33 -9.62 0.24
C GLY A 6 5.50 -9.90 -1.26
N LYS A 7 5.07 -11.05 -1.78
CA LYS A 7 5.22 -11.42 -3.20
C LYS A 7 3.97 -11.20 -4.07
N GLU A 8 2.88 -10.78 -3.46
CA GLU A 8 1.60 -10.53 -4.15
C GLU A 8 1.49 -9.06 -4.60
N SER A 9 0.34 -8.43 -4.43
CA SER A 9 0.04 -7.06 -4.88
C SER A 9 1.06 -6.02 -4.41
N SER A 10 1.59 -6.16 -3.19
CA SER A 10 2.59 -5.23 -2.66
C SER A 10 3.93 -5.30 -3.40
N TRP A 11 4.29 -6.46 -3.97
CA TRP A 11 5.47 -6.60 -4.82
C TRP A 11 5.26 -6.00 -6.19
N ALA A 12 4.08 -6.23 -6.76
CA ALA A 12 3.71 -5.79 -8.11
C ALA A 12 3.38 -4.30 -8.20
N GLY A 13 3.20 -3.63 -7.06
CA GLY A 13 2.85 -2.21 -7.02
C GLY A 13 3.88 -1.33 -7.73
N ALA A 14 3.40 -0.34 -8.49
CA ALA A 14 4.24 0.60 -9.26
C ALA A 14 5.12 1.50 -8.37
N GLY A 15 4.79 1.58 -7.06
CA GLY A 15 5.59 2.33 -6.10
C GLY A 15 5.35 3.83 -6.09
N ILE A 16 4.32 4.33 -6.75
CA ILE A 16 3.95 5.75 -6.73
C ILE A 16 3.32 6.07 -5.37
N LEU A 17 3.94 7.02 -4.65
CA LEU A 17 3.53 7.44 -3.31
C LEU A 17 2.69 8.72 -3.40
N PHE A 18 1.57 8.61 -4.05
CA PHE A 18 0.55 9.66 -4.17
C PHE A 18 -0.72 9.04 -4.75
N PRO A 19 -1.92 9.49 -4.39
CA PRO A 19 -3.13 9.02 -5.06
C PRO A 19 -3.10 9.46 -6.52
N LEU A 20 -3.18 8.49 -7.45
CA LEU A 20 -3.27 8.79 -8.88
C LEU A 20 -4.55 9.59 -9.15
N MET A 21 -4.43 10.74 -9.82
CA MET A 21 -5.55 11.63 -10.11
C MET A 21 -6.42 11.92 -8.86
N PRO A 22 -5.87 12.58 -7.83
CA PRO A 22 -6.54 12.74 -6.52
C PRO A 22 -7.85 13.54 -6.60
N TRP A 23 -8.10 14.27 -7.68
CA TRP A 23 -9.34 15.01 -7.94
C TRP A 23 -10.53 14.13 -8.32
N ILE A 24 -10.34 12.82 -8.47
CA ILE A 24 -11.43 11.86 -8.76
C ILE A 24 -11.68 10.87 -7.62
N TYR A 25 -10.83 10.86 -6.58
CA TYR A 25 -11.01 9.97 -5.43
C TYR A 25 -11.89 10.61 -4.35
N PRO A 26 -12.61 9.78 -3.58
CA PRO A 26 -13.22 10.22 -2.32
C PRO A 26 -12.18 10.80 -1.36
N SER A 27 -12.60 11.77 -0.53
CA SER A 27 -11.71 12.45 0.43
C SER A 27 -11.01 11.49 1.38
N GLU A 28 -11.72 10.45 1.83
CA GLU A 28 -11.20 9.45 2.79
C GLU A 28 -10.03 8.66 2.21
N VAL A 29 -10.10 8.31 0.92
CA VAL A 29 -9.00 7.63 0.21
C VAL A 29 -7.82 8.58 0.03
N TYR A 30 -8.11 9.82 -0.36
CA TYR A 30 -7.10 10.85 -0.55
C TYR A 30 -6.32 11.10 0.75
N ASP A 31 -7.01 11.32 1.87
CA ASP A 31 -6.41 11.62 3.18
C ASP A 31 -5.54 10.44 3.67
N LEU A 32 -6.01 9.20 3.50
CA LEU A 32 -5.25 8.01 3.84
C LEU A 32 -3.94 7.90 3.03
N CYS A 33 -4.02 8.12 1.71
CA CYS A 33 -2.86 8.05 0.82
C CYS A 33 -1.86 9.16 1.11
N LEU A 34 -2.33 10.37 1.42
CA LEU A 34 -1.48 11.52 1.72
C LEU A 34 -0.68 11.30 3.02
N ASN A 35 -1.37 10.91 4.10
CA ASN A 35 -0.73 10.59 5.38
C ASN A 35 0.29 9.46 5.22
N SER A 36 -0.04 8.45 4.40
CA SER A 36 0.87 7.35 4.09
C SER A 36 2.12 7.83 3.33
N ALA A 37 1.95 8.68 2.32
CA ALA A 37 3.07 9.18 1.50
C ALA A 37 4.11 9.95 2.32
N GLU A 38 3.69 10.77 3.27
CA GLU A 38 4.58 11.51 4.17
C GLU A 38 5.41 10.57 5.06
N PHE A 39 4.80 9.51 5.55
CA PHE A 39 5.45 8.51 6.39
C PHE A 39 6.61 7.80 5.67
N TYR A 40 6.50 7.54 4.37
CA TYR A 40 7.47 6.72 3.63
C TYR A 40 8.89 7.26 3.61
N LYS A 41 9.08 8.58 3.63
CA LYS A 41 10.41 9.19 3.62
C LYS A 41 11.25 8.74 4.82
N GLU A 42 10.71 8.92 6.02
CA GLU A 42 11.44 8.56 7.24
C GLU A 42 11.46 7.05 7.47
N PHE A 43 10.41 6.36 7.06
CA PHE A 43 10.35 4.89 7.11
C PHE A 43 11.41 4.25 6.21
N SER A 44 11.63 4.75 5.00
CA SER A 44 12.67 4.26 4.09
C SER A 44 14.06 4.43 4.68
N LYS A 45 14.35 5.58 5.27
CA LYS A 45 15.63 5.83 5.97
C LYS A 45 15.83 4.85 7.14
N LYS A 46 14.78 4.63 7.94
CA LYS A 46 14.82 3.67 9.05
C LYS A 46 15.10 2.25 8.56
N LEU A 47 14.40 1.82 7.52
CA LEU A 47 14.60 0.50 6.90
C LEU A 47 16.05 0.35 6.42
N PHE A 48 16.56 1.32 5.66
CA PHE A 48 17.94 1.29 5.17
C PHE A 48 18.95 1.21 6.31
N LYS A 49 18.81 2.05 7.33
CA LYS A 49 19.70 2.07 8.50
C LYS A 49 19.77 0.72 9.21
N VAL A 50 18.63 0.03 9.37
CA VAL A 50 18.56 -1.24 10.12
C VAL A 50 18.90 -2.44 9.25
N THR A 51 18.52 -2.42 7.98
CA THR A 51 18.60 -3.61 7.12
C THR A 51 19.74 -3.57 6.11
N GLY A 52 20.29 -2.39 5.82
CA GLY A 52 21.24 -2.18 4.72
C GLY A 52 20.59 -2.27 3.33
N ILE A 53 19.26 -2.39 3.25
CA ILE A 53 18.50 -2.43 1.97
C ILE A 53 17.83 -1.08 1.78
N ASP A 54 18.26 -0.35 0.76
CA ASP A 54 17.63 0.91 0.38
C ASP A 54 16.35 0.64 -0.42
N PRO A 55 15.17 1.10 0.05
CA PRO A 55 13.93 1.02 -0.70
C PRO A 55 13.87 1.94 -1.93
N GLU A 56 14.89 2.76 -2.16
CA GLU A 56 14.99 3.72 -3.27
C GLU A 56 13.80 4.73 -3.26
N PHE A 57 13.59 5.36 -2.11
CA PHE A 57 12.64 6.46 -2.01
C PHE A 57 13.20 7.68 -2.73
N ASP A 58 12.46 8.21 -3.71
CA ASP A 58 12.84 9.41 -4.43
C ASP A 58 11.63 10.30 -4.72
N ARG A 59 11.82 11.63 -4.70
CA ARG A 59 10.78 12.61 -5.02
C ARG A 59 11.05 13.16 -6.44
N THR A 60 10.60 12.40 -7.43
CA THR A 60 10.81 12.70 -8.85
C THR A 60 9.70 13.49 -9.50
N GLY A 61 8.57 13.68 -8.79
CA GLY A 61 7.35 14.24 -9.37
C GLY A 61 6.55 13.23 -10.20
N MET A 62 5.38 13.65 -10.63
CA MET A 62 4.50 12.89 -11.52
C MET A 62 4.06 13.78 -12.68
N MET A 63 4.28 13.33 -13.91
CA MET A 63 3.81 13.98 -15.11
C MET A 63 2.45 13.45 -15.51
N ILE A 64 1.50 14.34 -15.78
CA ILE A 64 0.16 14.04 -16.27
C ILE A 64 0.07 14.47 -17.72
N ILE A 65 -0.13 13.49 -18.60
CA ILE A 65 -0.22 13.69 -20.05
C ILE A 65 -1.70 13.84 -20.43
N PRO A 66 -2.04 14.69 -21.43
CA PRO A 66 -3.42 14.79 -21.92
C PRO A 66 -3.97 13.45 -22.46
N PRO A 67 -5.29 13.23 -22.40
CA PRO A 67 -6.32 14.21 -22.00
C PRO A 67 -6.54 14.29 -20.50
N TYR A 68 -6.73 15.52 -19.97
CA TYR A 68 -7.05 15.76 -18.57
C TYR A 68 -8.04 16.95 -18.44
N ASP A 69 -8.78 17.00 -17.32
CA ASP A 69 -9.67 18.10 -17.00
C ASP A 69 -8.92 19.15 -16.15
N LEU A 70 -8.40 20.18 -16.83
CA LEU A 70 -7.62 21.24 -16.20
C LEU A 70 -8.43 21.98 -15.10
N ASN A 71 -9.74 22.16 -15.29
CA ASN A 71 -10.56 22.85 -14.29
C ASN A 71 -10.65 22.04 -12.98
N LYS A 72 -10.84 20.73 -13.09
CA LYS A 72 -10.84 19.85 -11.90
C LYS A 72 -9.50 19.84 -11.21
N ILE A 73 -8.42 19.74 -11.97
CA ILE A 73 -7.05 19.73 -11.44
C ILE A 73 -6.75 21.04 -10.71
N ASN A 74 -6.99 22.18 -11.33
CA ASN A 74 -6.72 23.50 -10.72
C ASN A 74 -7.57 23.74 -9.46
N LYS A 75 -8.87 23.36 -9.49
CA LYS A 75 -9.74 23.45 -8.32
C LYS A 75 -9.21 22.60 -7.16
N TRP A 76 -8.80 21.36 -7.45
CA TRP A 76 -8.21 20.47 -6.45
C TRP A 76 -6.88 21.03 -5.92
N ALA A 77 -5.97 21.45 -6.80
CA ALA A 77 -4.66 21.97 -6.43
C ALA A 77 -4.76 23.23 -5.56
N SER A 78 -5.61 24.18 -5.93
CA SER A 78 -5.85 25.39 -5.15
C SER A 78 -6.42 25.09 -3.77
N LYS A 79 -7.39 24.17 -3.68
CA LYS A 79 -8.00 23.74 -2.41
C LYS A 79 -6.98 23.09 -1.46
N ASN A 80 -6.04 22.32 -2.01
CA ASN A 80 -5.09 21.52 -1.23
C ASN A 80 -3.68 22.12 -1.21
N GLN A 81 -3.49 23.33 -1.77
CA GLN A 81 -2.23 24.07 -1.81
C GLN A 81 -1.08 23.33 -2.52
N TYR A 82 -1.39 22.56 -3.55
CA TYR A 82 -0.41 21.89 -4.37
C TYR A 82 0.06 22.78 -5.53
N LYS A 83 1.37 22.75 -5.77
CA LYS A 83 1.97 23.36 -6.94
C LYS A 83 1.82 22.42 -8.12
N ILE A 84 1.36 22.95 -9.25
CA ILE A 84 1.34 22.32 -10.55
C ILE A 84 2.18 23.16 -11.49
N GLU A 85 2.97 22.54 -12.33
CA GLU A 85 3.82 23.19 -13.30
C GLU A 85 3.45 22.71 -14.70
N ASP A 86 3.35 23.65 -15.66
CA ASP A 86 3.22 23.31 -17.06
C ASP A 86 4.61 22.91 -17.58
N VAL A 87 4.69 21.77 -18.26
CA VAL A 87 5.92 21.26 -18.86
C VAL A 87 5.67 20.81 -20.30
N GLU A 88 6.64 21.06 -21.17
CA GLU A 88 6.56 20.60 -22.55
C GLU A 88 6.87 19.10 -22.60
N PHE A 89 6.01 18.34 -23.30
CA PHE A 89 6.20 16.91 -23.53
C PHE A 89 5.69 16.52 -24.92
N HIS A 90 6.59 16.06 -25.79
CA HIS A 90 6.27 15.65 -27.17
C HIS A 90 5.36 16.65 -27.93
N LYS A 91 5.70 17.93 -27.94
CA LYS A 91 4.96 19.02 -28.61
C LYS A 91 3.55 19.28 -28.06
N SER A 92 3.27 18.81 -26.84
CA SER A 92 2.04 19.12 -26.09
C SER A 92 2.40 19.60 -24.69
N THR A 93 1.45 20.28 -24.02
CA THR A 93 1.60 20.66 -22.62
C THR A 93 1.18 19.47 -21.74
N ALA A 94 2.07 19.06 -20.85
CA ALA A 94 1.77 18.16 -19.74
C ALA A 94 1.82 18.93 -18.42
N LEU A 95 1.27 18.34 -17.36
CA LEU A 95 1.28 18.92 -16.02
C LEU A 95 2.23 18.13 -15.13
N LEU A 96 3.11 18.82 -14.41
CA LEU A 96 3.99 18.20 -13.43
C LEU A 96 3.51 18.50 -12.01
N LEU A 97 3.38 17.45 -11.19
CA LEU A 97 3.18 17.52 -9.75
C LEU A 97 4.51 17.20 -9.05
N PRO A 98 5.30 18.20 -8.62
CA PRO A 98 6.63 17.96 -8.06
C PRO A 98 6.63 17.23 -6.70
N CYS A 99 5.50 17.27 -5.98
CA CYS A 99 5.38 16.68 -4.64
C CYS A 99 5.35 15.14 -4.64
N VAL A 100 5.07 14.53 -5.78
CA VAL A 100 4.92 13.07 -5.88
C VAL A 100 6.26 12.37 -5.72
N ALA A 101 6.27 11.34 -4.90
CA ALA A 101 7.44 10.49 -4.68
C ALA A 101 7.19 9.07 -5.23
N GLN A 102 8.26 8.33 -5.36
CA GLN A 102 8.24 6.92 -5.73
C GLN A 102 9.12 6.10 -4.79
N ILE A 103 8.87 4.79 -4.77
CA ILE A 103 9.63 3.82 -4.02
C ILE A 103 9.70 2.51 -4.83
N ARG A 104 10.78 1.77 -4.72
CA ARG A 104 10.87 0.49 -5.41
C ARG A 104 10.24 -0.63 -4.59
N SER A 105 9.00 -0.97 -4.92
CA SER A 105 8.17 -1.91 -4.17
C SER A 105 8.85 -3.25 -3.85
N PRO A 106 9.56 -3.92 -4.78
CA PRO A 106 10.29 -5.15 -4.48
C PRO A 106 11.39 -4.98 -3.42
N ARG A 107 12.10 -3.85 -3.44
CA ARG A 107 13.14 -3.55 -2.45
C ARG A 107 12.54 -3.19 -1.11
N LEU A 108 11.45 -2.42 -1.10
CA LEU A 108 10.68 -2.13 0.09
C LEU A 108 10.23 -3.42 0.79
N MET A 109 9.64 -4.37 0.06
CA MET A 109 9.19 -5.65 0.64
C MET A 109 10.35 -6.45 1.21
N LYS A 110 11.50 -6.50 0.54
CA LYS A 110 12.71 -7.15 1.06
C LYS A 110 13.22 -6.46 2.33
N ALA A 111 13.24 -5.13 2.35
CA ALA A 111 13.67 -4.36 3.51
C ALA A 111 12.73 -4.58 4.70
N ILE A 112 11.40 -4.56 4.48
CA ILE A 112 10.41 -4.82 5.53
C ILE A 112 10.56 -6.24 6.07
N LYS A 113 10.66 -7.27 5.22
CA LYS A 113 10.88 -8.66 5.67
C LYS A 113 12.11 -8.76 6.58
N LYS A 114 13.23 -8.21 6.14
CA LYS A 114 14.48 -8.22 6.91
C LYS A 114 14.35 -7.44 8.23
N TYR A 115 13.65 -6.30 8.20
CA TYR A 115 13.40 -5.50 9.39
C TYR A 115 12.55 -6.26 10.42
N LEU A 116 11.48 -6.93 10.00
CA LEU A 116 10.63 -7.74 10.89
C LEU A 116 11.42 -8.86 11.55
N ILE A 117 12.25 -9.57 10.79
CA ILE A 117 13.12 -10.62 11.31
C ILE A 117 14.10 -10.04 12.35
N HIS A 118 14.70 -8.89 12.07
CA HIS A 118 15.63 -8.22 12.98
C HIS A 118 14.96 -7.77 14.28
N GLN A 119 13.64 -7.47 14.24
CA GLN A 119 12.83 -7.15 15.42
C GLN A 119 12.34 -8.40 16.18
N GLY A 120 12.78 -9.60 15.80
CA GLY A 120 12.36 -10.85 16.44
C GLY A 120 10.92 -11.26 16.13
N ILE A 121 10.28 -10.65 15.12
CA ILE A 121 8.91 -10.98 14.73
C ILE A 121 8.92 -12.31 13.98
N LYS A 122 8.14 -13.27 14.46
CA LYS A 122 7.98 -14.58 13.82
C LYS A 122 7.14 -14.43 12.55
N ILE A 123 7.74 -14.76 11.42
CA ILE A 123 7.07 -14.83 10.11
C ILE A 123 6.79 -16.29 9.80
N ILE A 124 5.53 -16.63 9.51
CA ILE A 124 5.11 -17.98 9.12
C ILE A 124 4.64 -17.89 7.67
N GLU A 125 5.44 -18.42 6.77
CA GLU A 125 5.16 -18.47 5.34
C GLU A 125 4.56 -19.83 4.94
N ASN A 126 4.01 -19.93 3.74
CA ASN A 126 3.38 -21.14 3.19
C ASN A 126 2.33 -21.76 4.13
N THR A 127 1.61 -20.88 4.86
CA THR A 127 0.63 -21.28 5.87
C THR A 127 -0.69 -20.59 5.60
N GLU A 128 -1.67 -21.35 5.13
CA GLU A 128 -3.00 -20.83 4.83
C GLU A 128 -3.93 -21.01 6.04
N LEU A 129 -4.62 -19.93 6.43
CA LEU A 129 -5.61 -19.94 7.50
C LEU A 129 -6.97 -20.42 6.98
N CYS A 130 -7.68 -21.18 7.80
CA CYS A 130 -9.06 -21.55 7.48
C CYS A 130 -10.00 -20.34 7.58
N PRO A 131 -11.09 -20.28 6.79
CA PRO A 131 -12.09 -19.23 6.93
C PRO A 131 -12.68 -19.19 8.35
N ILE A 132 -12.91 -17.98 8.87
CA ILE A 132 -13.56 -17.81 10.18
C ILE A 132 -15.03 -18.16 10.05
N LYS A 133 -15.53 -19.09 10.89
CA LYS A 133 -16.95 -19.40 10.96
C LYS A 133 -17.74 -18.16 11.41
N ASN A 134 -18.83 -17.86 10.69
CA ASN A 134 -19.62 -16.63 10.87
C ASN A 134 -20.21 -16.43 12.29
N SER A 135 -20.28 -17.46 13.11
CA SER A 135 -20.84 -17.43 14.48
C SER A 135 -19.86 -16.99 15.57
N ALA A 136 -18.56 -16.93 15.28
CA ALA A 136 -17.57 -16.57 16.27
C ALA A 136 -17.59 -15.05 16.56
N LYS A 137 -17.99 -14.67 17.77
CA LYS A 137 -17.94 -13.28 18.27
C LYS A 137 -16.54 -12.87 18.69
N LEU A 138 -15.75 -13.80 19.20
CA LEU A 138 -14.36 -13.63 19.63
C LEU A 138 -13.58 -14.87 19.21
N ILE A 139 -12.36 -14.67 18.74
CA ILE A 139 -11.41 -15.75 18.45
C ILE A 139 -10.10 -15.45 19.19
N ASN A 140 -9.60 -16.41 19.94
CA ASN A 140 -8.29 -16.42 20.58
C ASN A 140 -7.38 -17.50 19.98
N GLU A 141 -7.89 -18.27 19.05
CA GLU A 141 -7.15 -19.27 18.27
C GLU A 141 -7.67 -19.36 16.84
N TRP A 142 -6.78 -19.63 15.90
CA TRP A 142 -7.10 -19.73 14.49
C TRP A 142 -6.48 -20.97 13.88
N LEU A 143 -7.29 -21.76 13.19
CA LEU A 143 -6.88 -23.00 12.56
C LEU A 143 -6.23 -22.74 11.19
N THR A 144 -5.11 -23.39 10.92
CA THR A 144 -4.52 -23.46 9.59
C THR A 144 -5.13 -24.61 8.79
N LYS A 145 -4.95 -24.62 7.46
CA LYS A 145 -5.39 -25.74 6.63
C LYS A 145 -4.67 -27.05 6.97
N ASP A 146 -3.46 -26.97 7.50
CA ASP A 146 -2.68 -28.13 7.96
C ASP A 146 -3.04 -28.56 9.39
N ASN A 147 -4.21 -28.15 9.90
CA ASN A 147 -4.72 -28.48 11.21
C ASN A 147 -3.86 -28.01 12.41
N ASN A 148 -3.00 -27.03 12.22
CA ASN A 148 -2.28 -26.41 13.32
C ASN A 148 -3.09 -25.24 13.91
N LEU A 149 -3.01 -25.04 15.24
CA LEU A 149 -3.66 -23.92 15.91
C LEU A 149 -2.66 -22.78 16.17
N ILE A 150 -3.03 -21.58 15.76
CA ILE A 150 -2.32 -20.35 16.09
C ILE A 150 -3.11 -19.64 17.18
N LYS A 151 -2.47 -19.40 18.34
CA LYS A 151 -3.06 -18.68 19.47
C LYS A 151 -2.51 -17.27 19.55
N ALA A 152 -3.39 -16.30 19.80
CA ALA A 152 -3.03 -14.89 20.01
C ALA A 152 -4.15 -14.16 20.76
N ASP A 153 -3.78 -13.08 21.46
CA ASP A 153 -4.73 -12.20 22.11
C ASP A 153 -5.52 -11.35 21.10
N TYR A 154 -4.89 -11.02 19.97
CA TYR A 154 -5.47 -10.23 18.88
C TYR A 154 -5.10 -10.80 17.52
N PHE A 155 -6.04 -10.80 16.59
CA PHE A 155 -5.82 -11.13 15.18
C PHE A 155 -6.13 -9.91 14.31
N ILE A 156 -5.14 -9.47 13.53
CA ILE A 156 -5.29 -8.36 12.57
C ILE A 156 -5.30 -8.96 11.16
N VAL A 157 -6.41 -8.79 10.44
CA VAL A 157 -6.57 -9.29 9.08
C VAL A 157 -6.18 -8.21 8.08
N THR A 158 -5.07 -8.42 7.38
CA THR A 158 -4.53 -7.51 6.36
C THR A 158 -4.37 -8.22 5.01
N SER A 159 -5.29 -9.10 4.68
CA SER A 159 -5.23 -9.97 3.50
C SER A 159 -5.64 -9.30 2.18
N GLY A 160 -5.75 -7.97 2.15
CA GLY A 160 -6.03 -7.20 0.93
C GLY A 160 -7.29 -7.69 0.21
N ALA A 161 -7.21 -7.92 -1.09
CA ALA A 161 -8.31 -8.41 -1.92
C ALA A 161 -8.85 -9.79 -1.52
N TRP A 162 -8.08 -10.57 -0.76
CA TRP A 162 -8.45 -11.90 -0.30
C TRP A 162 -9.22 -11.93 1.03
N VAL A 163 -9.53 -10.76 1.61
CA VAL A 163 -10.22 -10.66 2.91
C VAL A 163 -11.59 -11.33 2.89
N SER A 164 -12.29 -11.33 1.76
CA SER A 164 -13.59 -12.01 1.58
C SER A 164 -13.52 -13.53 1.75
N MET A 165 -12.38 -14.14 1.43
CA MET A 165 -12.15 -15.58 1.61
C MET A 165 -11.98 -15.96 3.09
N ILE A 166 -11.55 -15.01 3.92
CA ILE A 166 -11.35 -15.20 5.36
C ILE A 166 -12.65 -14.94 6.14
N LYS A 167 -13.38 -13.84 5.82
CA LYS A 167 -14.62 -13.45 6.49
C LYS A 167 -15.68 -12.94 5.52
N PRO A 168 -16.37 -13.82 4.80
CA PRO A 168 -17.29 -13.44 3.71
C PRO A 168 -18.38 -12.45 4.09
N LYS A 169 -18.93 -12.56 5.31
CA LYS A 169 -20.07 -11.74 5.77
C LYS A 169 -19.82 -10.22 5.72
N TYR A 170 -18.58 -9.77 5.92
CA TYR A 170 -18.26 -8.34 6.00
C TYR A 170 -17.60 -7.77 4.75
N THR A 171 -17.26 -8.62 3.80
CA THR A 171 -16.34 -8.26 2.71
C THR A 171 -16.80 -8.75 1.35
N ASN A 172 -18.10 -9.02 1.19
CA ASN A 172 -18.68 -9.50 -0.07
C ASN A 172 -18.56 -8.52 -1.26
N LYS A 173 -18.13 -7.27 -1.00
CA LYS A 173 -17.86 -6.25 -2.01
C LYS A 173 -16.37 -6.10 -2.35
N ILE A 174 -15.49 -6.84 -1.68
CA ILE A 174 -14.05 -6.81 -1.90
C ILE A 174 -13.65 -8.12 -2.56
N TYR A 175 -13.10 -8.04 -3.76
CA TYR A 175 -12.66 -9.18 -4.54
C TYR A 175 -11.39 -8.82 -5.32
N PRO A 176 -10.53 -9.81 -5.64
CA PRO A 176 -9.39 -9.60 -6.51
C PRO A 176 -9.86 -9.21 -7.92
N VAL A 177 -9.13 -8.32 -8.56
CA VAL A 177 -9.34 -7.90 -9.96
C VAL A 177 -8.38 -8.66 -10.84
#